data_44257a0157d4c7351f0721e0c81ede3f
#
_entry.id   44257a0157d4c7351f0721e0c81ede3f
#
_cell.length_a   1.000
_cell.length_b   1.000
_cell.length_c   1.000
_cell.angle_alpha   90.00
_cell.angle_beta   90.00
_cell.angle_gamma   90.00
#
_symmetry.space_group_name_H-M   'P 1'
#
loop_
_entity.id
_entity.type
_entity.pdbx_description
1 polymer ?
#
loop_
_entity_poly.entity_id
_entity_poly.type
_entity_poly.pdbx_seq_one_letter_code
_entity_poly.pdbx_strand_id
1 'polypeptide(L)'
;MYSIVYDKEAVKDIPKLKAAKLDRKAKALIDLIRENPYQSPPPYEKLQGDIYGVYSRRINIKHRLVYEIVEDQKAIKIISMWTH
;
A
#
# COMPACT_ATOMS: atom_id res chain seq x y z
N MET A 1 10.16 -9.38 -8.95
CA MET A 1 9.96 -8.10 -8.23
C MET A 1 8.96 -7.25 -8.99
N TYR A 2 8.05 -6.62 -8.25
CA TYR A 2 7.01 -5.79 -8.86
C TYR A 2 7.48 -4.36 -8.98
N SER A 3 6.97 -3.64 -9.99
CA SER A 3 7.18 -2.20 -10.12
C SER A 3 6.19 -1.46 -9.23
N ILE A 4 6.63 -0.38 -8.60
CA ILE A 4 5.75 0.41 -7.73
C ILE A 4 5.37 1.69 -8.45
N VAL A 5 4.06 1.95 -8.53
CA VAL A 5 3.50 3.16 -9.12
C VAL A 5 2.64 3.85 -8.07
N TYR A 6 2.75 5.16 -7.96
CA TYR A 6 1.99 5.94 -6.97
C TYR A 6 0.86 6.71 -7.65
N ASP A 7 -0.35 6.54 -7.13
CA ASP A 7 -1.47 7.39 -7.53
C ASP A 7 -1.28 8.80 -6.94
N LYS A 8 -1.97 9.78 -7.49
CA LYS A 8 -1.88 11.18 -7.03
C LYS A 8 -2.19 11.29 -5.54
N GLU A 9 -3.22 10.60 -5.08
CA GLU A 9 -3.60 10.65 -3.67
C GLU A 9 -2.50 10.09 -2.78
N ALA A 10 -1.85 9.02 -3.22
CA ALA A 10 -0.75 8.44 -2.46
C ALA A 10 0.43 9.40 -2.36
N VAL A 11 0.74 10.11 -3.43
CA VAL A 11 1.81 11.10 -3.42
C VAL A 11 1.51 12.22 -2.41
N LYS A 12 0.27 12.66 -2.34
CA LYS A 12 -0.16 13.68 -1.38
C LYS A 12 -0.06 13.20 0.05
N ASP A 13 -0.11 11.90 0.27
CA ASP A 13 -0.05 11.32 1.61
C ASP A 13 1.38 11.28 2.17
N ILE A 14 2.40 11.35 1.30
CA ILE A 14 3.80 11.24 1.74
C ILE A 14 4.18 12.27 2.79
N PRO A 15 3.91 13.58 2.60
CA PRO A 15 4.24 14.56 3.65
C PRO A 15 3.48 14.32 4.94
N LYS A 16 2.25 13.82 4.85
CA LYS A 16 1.45 13.51 6.04
C LYS A 16 2.10 12.38 6.85
N LEU A 17 2.57 11.34 6.15
CA LEU A 17 3.26 10.24 6.79
C LEU A 17 4.55 10.70 7.46
N LYS A 18 5.31 11.55 6.78
CA LYS A 18 6.54 12.09 7.35
C LYS A 18 6.27 12.91 8.61
N ALA A 19 5.24 13.74 8.57
CA ALA A 19 4.86 14.54 9.75
C ALA A 19 4.44 13.66 10.92
N ALA A 20 3.81 12.52 10.64
CA ALA A 20 3.40 11.57 11.68
C ALA A 20 4.49 10.56 12.03
N LYS A 21 5.66 10.65 11.40
CA LYS A 21 6.78 9.73 11.59
C LYS A 21 6.42 8.28 11.22
N LEU A 22 5.56 8.12 10.24
CA LEU A 22 5.11 6.82 9.74
C LEU A 22 5.70 6.47 8.38
N ASP A 23 6.52 7.35 7.81
CA ASP A 23 7.08 7.14 6.48
C ASP A 23 7.97 5.89 6.41
N ARG A 24 8.73 5.60 7.46
CA ARG A 24 9.57 4.41 7.50
C ARG A 24 8.76 3.13 7.52
N LYS A 25 7.68 3.11 8.30
CA LYS A 25 6.79 1.94 8.36
C LYS A 25 6.11 1.72 7.02
N ALA A 26 5.64 2.79 6.39
CA ALA A 26 5.01 2.71 5.07
C ALA A 26 6.01 2.20 4.04
N LYS A 27 7.24 2.73 4.06
CA LYS A 27 8.28 2.29 3.13
C LYS A 27 8.61 0.82 3.32
N ALA A 28 8.70 0.37 4.57
CA ALA A 28 9.01 -1.04 4.86
C ALA A 28 7.92 -1.96 4.29
N LEU A 29 6.65 -1.56 4.41
CA LEU A 29 5.54 -2.32 3.83
C LEU A 29 5.62 -2.33 2.31
N ILE A 30 5.92 -1.20 1.70
CA ILE A 30 6.06 -1.10 0.24
C ILE A 30 7.19 -1.99 -0.25
N ASP A 31 8.33 -1.98 0.43
CA ASP A 31 9.45 -2.85 0.09
C ASP A 31 9.07 -4.32 0.19
N LEU A 32 8.30 -4.67 1.20
CA LEU A 32 7.84 -6.04 1.41
C LEU A 32 6.90 -6.50 0.29
N ILE A 33 5.88 -5.70 -0.05
CA ILE A 33 4.93 -6.08 -1.09
C ILE A 33 5.55 -6.06 -2.47
N ARG A 34 6.59 -5.27 -2.67
CA ARG A 34 7.33 -5.25 -3.94
C ARG A 34 7.97 -6.60 -4.23
N GLU A 35 8.45 -7.27 -3.19
CA GLU A 35 9.02 -8.60 -3.32
C GLU A 35 7.94 -9.66 -3.40
N ASN A 36 6.93 -9.58 -2.53
CA ASN A 36 5.83 -10.52 -2.48
C ASN A 36 4.58 -9.86 -1.93
N PRO A 37 3.66 -9.41 -2.81
CA PRO A 37 2.46 -8.69 -2.36
C PRO A 37 1.47 -9.56 -1.58
N TYR A 38 1.66 -10.87 -1.59
CA TYR A 38 0.77 -11.80 -0.88
C TYR A 38 1.38 -12.32 0.42
N GLN A 39 2.52 -11.79 0.82
CA GLN A 39 3.19 -12.28 2.02
C GLN A 39 2.38 -12.02 3.29
N SER A 40 2.28 -13.03 4.13
CA SER A 40 1.64 -12.94 5.43
C SER A 40 2.46 -13.75 6.42
N PRO A 41 2.79 -13.25 7.61
CA PRO A 41 2.59 -11.90 8.12
C PRO A 41 3.44 -10.86 7.40
N PRO A 42 3.11 -9.57 7.49
CA PRO A 42 1.98 -9.01 8.21
C PRO A 42 0.66 -9.27 7.50
N PRO A 43 -0.46 -9.28 8.22
CA PRO A 43 -1.76 -9.58 7.62
C PRO A 43 -2.21 -8.49 6.64
N TYR A 44 -3.00 -8.90 5.68
CA TYR A 44 -3.60 -7.97 4.74
C TYR A 44 -5.05 -8.37 4.50
N GLU A 45 -5.84 -7.42 4.03
CA GLU A 45 -7.24 -7.65 3.70
C GLU A 45 -7.46 -7.39 2.22
N LYS A 46 -8.18 -8.30 1.58
CA LYS A 46 -8.63 -8.10 0.22
C LYS A 46 -9.89 -7.26 0.27
N LEU A 47 -9.88 -6.11 -0.39
CA LEU A 47 -11.05 -5.25 -0.43
C LEU A 47 -12.08 -5.84 -1.39
N GLN A 48 -13.34 -5.82 -0.95
CA GLN A 48 -14.44 -6.41 -1.70
C GLN A 48 -15.24 -5.34 -2.43
N GLY A 49 -16.18 -5.81 -3.27
CA GLY A 49 -17.02 -4.95 -4.09
C GLY A 49 -16.61 -5.03 -5.55
N ASP A 50 -16.75 -3.94 -6.26
CA ASP A 50 -16.50 -3.88 -7.71
C ASP A 50 -15.01 -3.72 -8.05
N ILE A 51 -14.15 -3.74 -7.03
CA ILE A 51 -12.72 -3.49 -7.23
C ILE A 51 -11.94 -4.80 -7.08
N TYR A 52 -11.30 -5.24 -8.16
CA TYR A 52 -10.49 -6.44 -8.16
C TYR A 52 -9.04 -6.12 -7.87
N GLY A 53 -8.38 -7.01 -7.11
CA GLY A 53 -6.97 -6.91 -6.90
C GLY A 53 -6.53 -5.78 -6.00
N VAL A 54 -7.45 -5.21 -5.23
CA VAL A 54 -7.16 -4.14 -4.29
C VAL A 54 -7.06 -4.70 -2.88
N TYR A 55 -5.98 -4.36 -2.19
CA TYR A 55 -5.66 -4.90 -0.87
C TYR A 55 -5.31 -3.77 0.07
N SER A 56 -5.41 -4.06 1.37
CA SER A 56 -5.12 -3.11 2.43
C SER A 56 -4.24 -3.77 3.48
N ARG A 57 -3.19 -3.07 3.90
CA ARG A 57 -2.35 -3.48 5.02
C ARG A 57 -2.29 -2.35 6.02
N ARG A 58 -2.21 -2.71 7.29
CA ARG A 58 -2.15 -1.72 8.36
C ARG A 58 -0.75 -1.13 8.46
N ILE A 59 -0.64 0.21 8.40
CA ILE A 59 0.62 0.89 8.69
C ILE A 59 0.74 1.06 10.19
N ASN A 60 -0.33 1.53 10.83
CA ASN A 60 -0.46 1.57 12.28
C ASN A 60 -1.93 1.35 12.61
N ILE A 61 -2.34 1.62 13.84
CA ILE A 61 -3.71 1.38 14.27
C ILE A 61 -4.74 2.22 13.50
N LYS A 62 -4.31 3.35 12.94
CA LYS A 62 -5.20 4.31 12.29
C LYS A 62 -5.08 4.31 10.76
N HIS A 63 -3.87 4.20 10.24
CA HIS A 63 -3.62 4.40 8.81
C HIS A 63 -3.31 3.09 8.12
N ARG A 64 -3.75 2.99 6.85
CA ARG A 64 -3.58 1.79 6.05
C ARG A 64 -2.92 2.10 4.72
N LEU A 65 -2.15 1.14 4.24
CA LEU A 65 -1.59 1.14 2.89
C LEU A 65 -2.58 0.42 1.99
N VAL A 66 -3.19 1.15 1.06
CA VAL A 66 -4.13 0.58 0.09
C VAL A 66 -3.45 0.52 -1.27
N TYR A 67 -3.47 -0.64 -1.89
CA TYR A 67 -2.75 -0.86 -3.14
C TYR A 67 -3.47 -1.84 -4.03
N GLU A 68 -3.22 -1.71 -5.33
CA GLU A 68 -3.77 -2.59 -6.35
C GLU A 68 -2.64 -3.42 -6.96
N ILE A 69 -2.86 -4.73 -7.09
CA ILE A 69 -1.89 -5.62 -7.72
C ILE A 69 -2.33 -5.85 -9.16
N VAL A 70 -1.49 -5.45 -10.10
CA VAL A 70 -1.74 -5.63 -11.53
C VAL A 70 -0.80 -6.73 -12.02
N GLU A 71 -1.27 -7.98 -11.94
CA GLU A 71 -0.45 -9.16 -12.15
C GLU A 71 0.15 -9.25 -13.57
N ASP A 72 -0.64 -8.95 -14.57
CA ASP A 72 -0.19 -9.07 -15.97
C ASP A 72 0.93 -8.08 -16.29
N GLN A 73 1.05 -7.01 -15.53
CA GLN A 73 2.12 -6.02 -15.71
C GLN A 73 3.20 -6.12 -14.64
N LYS A 74 3.03 -7.01 -13.68
CA LYS A 74 3.92 -7.12 -12.52
C LYS A 74 4.12 -5.76 -11.86
N ALA A 75 3.03 -5.07 -11.65
CA ALA A 75 3.02 -3.73 -11.08
C ALA A 75 2.10 -3.65 -9.87
N ILE A 76 2.47 -2.79 -8.92
CA ILE A 76 1.65 -2.50 -7.75
C ILE A 76 1.40 -1.00 -7.74
N LYS A 77 0.12 -0.63 -7.76
CA LYS A 77 -0.27 0.78 -7.72
C LYS A 77 -0.65 1.13 -6.28
N ILE A 78 0.07 2.08 -5.70
CA ILE A 78 -0.21 2.57 -4.36
C ILE A 78 -1.33 3.60 -4.48
N ILE A 79 -2.49 3.28 -3.90
CA ILE A 79 -3.70 4.10 -4.03
C ILE A 79 -3.76 5.15 -2.93
N SER A 80 -3.52 4.74 -1.69
CA SER A 80 -3.52 5.68 -0.57
C SER A 80 -2.71 5.12 0.59
N MET A 81 -2.26 6.02 1.47
CA MET A 81 -1.45 5.63 2.64
C MET A 81 -1.89 6.37 3.89
N TRP A 82 -2.95 7.15 3.80
CA TRP A 82 -3.43 7.98 4.90
C TRP A 82 -4.94 7.88 5.01
N THR A 83 -5.43 7.53 6.19
CA THR A 83 -6.86 7.44 6.46
C THR A 83 -7.40 8.83 6.82
N HIS A 84 -8.47 9.20 6.19
CA HIS A 84 -9.12 10.51 6.42
C HIS A 84 -10.24 10.40 7.44
#